data_e43dea910ce30ad9aa15b9c9938ee571
#
_entry.id   e43dea910ce30ad9aa15b9c9938ee571
#
_cell.length_a   1.000
_cell.length_b   1.000
_cell.length_c   1.000
_cell.angle_alpha   90.00
_cell.angle_beta   90.00
_cell.angle_gamma   90.00
#
_symmetry.space_group_name_H-M   'P 1'
#
loop_
_entity.id
_entity.type
_entity.pdbx_description
1 polymer ?
#
loop_
_entity_poly.entity_id
_entity_poly.type
_entity_poly.pdbx_seq_one_letter_code
_entity_poly.pdbx_strand_id
1 'polypeptide(L)'
;HTDLHLGFGFISRKKDKLALNAVTKIIHKAKPDMIVLTGDSIFPFLPKAGTLNNRKQAYKLMKFMDSFAIPYTLVFGNHDCEMGSTCNKEELAQIYKKGKYCIFTEGRKELTGVGNFFINLTSSDENVLLPLVMLDSNMYGEGGWFYSGFDRIHDDQVEWCMNRLNDLKKCNPDIKAMAFFHMPPAEFKEAYRKMKLGDKSVLYQHGSIAEKNEHFGISKFEGTFFNKAVENGVIKWMFCGHDHLNTLSLIFK
;
A
#
# COMPACT_ATOMS: atom_id res chain seq x y z
N HIS A 1 -4.53 -2.61 6.70
CA HIS A 1 -3.53 -3.63 7.09
C HIS A 1 -2.35 -3.61 6.13
N THR A 2 -1.15 -3.91 6.62
CA THR A 2 0.07 -3.97 5.82
C THR A 2 0.97 -5.12 6.31
N ASP A 3 1.90 -5.55 5.45
CA ASP A 3 3.04 -6.40 5.81
C ASP A 3 2.65 -7.71 6.54
N LEU A 4 1.63 -8.40 6.04
CA LEU A 4 1.17 -9.65 6.63
C LEU A 4 2.16 -10.80 6.40
N HIS A 5 2.93 -10.73 5.31
CA HIS A 5 3.96 -11.69 4.92
C HIS A 5 3.50 -13.15 5.02
N LEU A 6 2.27 -13.44 4.57
CA LEU A 6 1.69 -14.77 4.64
C LEU A 6 2.39 -15.72 3.67
N GLY A 7 3.11 -16.69 4.22
CA GLY A 7 3.84 -17.67 3.42
C GLY A 7 2.97 -18.80 2.91
N PHE A 8 1.95 -19.20 3.67
CA PHE A 8 1.07 -20.34 3.40
C PHE A 8 1.80 -21.66 3.07
N GLY A 9 3.08 -21.73 3.40
CA GLY A 9 3.91 -22.90 3.26
C GLY A 9 4.05 -23.69 4.56
N PHE A 10 4.86 -24.75 4.55
CA PHE A 10 5.04 -25.58 5.73
C PHE A 10 5.89 -24.91 6.82
N ILE A 11 6.85 -24.05 6.45
CA ILE A 11 7.73 -23.35 7.40
C ILE A 11 6.97 -22.21 8.09
N SER A 12 6.17 -21.43 7.36
CA SER A 12 5.46 -20.26 7.87
C SER A 12 4.18 -20.59 8.66
N ARG A 13 3.69 -21.83 8.64
CA ARG A 13 2.36 -22.23 9.14
C ARG A 13 1.97 -21.67 10.51
N LYS A 14 2.89 -21.65 11.47
CA LYS A 14 2.61 -21.10 12.83
C LYS A 14 2.44 -19.58 12.78
N LYS A 15 3.32 -18.89 12.06
CA LYS A 15 3.30 -17.42 11.90
C LYS A 15 2.07 -17.00 11.14
N ASP A 16 1.75 -17.66 10.03
CA ASP A 16 0.54 -17.41 9.25
C ASP A 16 -0.72 -17.51 10.11
N LYS A 17 -0.84 -18.56 10.93
CA LYS A 17 -1.98 -18.72 11.85
C LYS A 17 -2.09 -17.56 12.84
N LEU A 18 -0.98 -17.08 13.38
CA LEU A 18 -0.97 -15.95 14.31
C LEU A 18 -1.38 -14.66 13.60
N ALA A 19 -0.83 -14.39 12.42
CA ALA A 19 -1.16 -13.22 11.61
C ALA A 19 -2.65 -13.21 11.21
N LEU A 20 -3.16 -14.31 10.68
CA LEU A 20 -4.58 -14.44 10.29
C LEU A 20 -5.51 -14.25 11.50
N ASN A 21 -5.17 -14.82 12.66
CA ASN A 21 -5.94 -14.61 13.89
C ASN A 21 -5.91 -13.14 14.35
N ALA A 22 -4.78 -12.47 14.24
CA ALA A 22 -4.67 -11.05 14.57
C ALA A 22 -5.53 -10.19 13.65
N VAL A 23 -5.45 -10.40 12.34
CA VAL A 23 -6.30 -9.74 11.34
C VAL A 23 -7.79 -9.97 11.65
N THR A 24 -8.18 -11.21 11.91
CA THR A 24 -9.57 -11.55 12.28
C THR A 24 -10.04 -10.75 13.49
N LYS A 25 -9.24 -10.70 14.56
CA LYS A 25 -9.58 -9.95 15.78
C LYS A 25 -9.72 -8.46 15.52
N ILE A 26 -8.81 -7.89 14.71
CA ILE A 26 -8.85 -6.46 14.37
C ILE A 26 -10.12 -6.14 13.56
N ILE A 27 -10.43 -6.94 12.54
CA ILE A 27 -11.63 -6.75 11.70
C ILE A 27 -12.91 -6.83 12.56
N HIS A 28 -13.02 -7.85 13.42
CA HIS A 28 -14.18 -7.99 14.30
C HIS A 28 -14.32 -6.85 15.31
N LYS A 29 -13.19 -6.31 15.79
CA LYS A 29 -13.19 -5.18 16.75
C LYS A 29 -13.50 -3.86 16.03
N ALA A 30 -12.89 -3.61 14.88
CA ALA A 30 -13.03 -2.36 14.14
C ALA A 30 -14.35 -2.27 13.37
N LYS A 31 -14.91 -3.41 12.94
CA LYS A 31 -16.13 -3.50 12.10
C LYS A 31 -16.06 -2.54 10.90
N PRO A 32 -15.03 -2.61 10.07
CA PRO A 32 -14.85 -1.67 8.98
C PRO A 32 -15.86 -1.91 7.85
N ASP A 33 -16.22 -0.84 7.14
CA ASP A 33 -17.04 -0.92 5.93
C ASP A 33 -16.21 -1.32 4.70
N MET A 34 -14.88 -1.13 4.77
CA MET A 34 -13.92 -1.47 3.71
C MET A 34 -12.54 -1.75 4.29
N ILE A 35 -11.79 -2.63 3.64
CA ILE A 35 -10.41 -2.98 4.03
C ILE A 35 -9.45 -2.66 2.90
N VAL A 36 -8.33 -1.98 3.22
CA VAL A 36 -7.21 -1.78 2.30
C VAL A 36 -6.00 -2.54 2.84
N LEU A 37 -5.38 -3.35 1.98
CA LEU A 37 -4.08 -4.01 2.23
C LEU A 37 -3.00 -3.19 1.53
N THR A 38 -2.04 -2.64 2.28
CA THR A 38 -1.03 -1.74 1.74
C THR A 38 0.29 -2.44 1.44
N GLY A 39 0.20 -3.61 0.80
CA GLY A 39 1.35 -4.35 0.27
C GLY A 39 1.94 -5.38 1.22
N ASP A 40 2.87 -6.17 0.68
CA ASP A 40 3.55 -7.28 1.34
C ASP A 40 2.60 -8.22 2.08
N SER A 41 1.47 -8.48 1.45
CA SER A 41 0.43 -9.34 2.01
C SER A 41 0.80 -10.82 1.96
N ILE A 42 1.61 -11.21 0.96
CA ILE A 42 2.16 -12.56 0.80
C ILE A 42 3.68 -12.52 0.68
N PHE A 43 4.34 -13.64 0.96
CA PHE A 43 5.78 -13.72 0.93
C PHE A 43 6.28 -15.06 0.38
N PRO A 44 6.47 -15.19 -0.95
CA PRO A 44 6.96 -16.40 -1.61
C PRO A 44 8.49 -16.53 -1.49
N PHE A 45 8.99 -16.91 -0.32
CA PHE A 45 10.43 -17.03 -0.07
C PHE A 45 10.74 -18.36 0.61
N LEU A 46 11.48 -19.25 -0.08
CA LEU A 46 11.75 -20.61 0.37
C LEU A 46 12.25 -20.69 1.82
N PRO A 47 13.27 -19.94 2.24
CA PRO A 47 13.80 -20.06 3.61
C PRO A 47 12.81 -19.69 4.72
N LYS A 48 11.83 -18.84 4.45
CA LYS A 48 10.86 -18.35 5.45
C LYS A 48 9.46 -18.93 5.27
N ALA A 49 9.01 -19.08 4.02
CA ALA A 49 7.69 -19.62 3.71
C ALA A 49 7.69 -21.13 3.48
N GLY A 50 8.79 -21.69 2.96
CA GLY A 50 8.85 -23.07 2.49
C GLY A 50 8.22 -23.25 1.11
N THR A 51 8.00 -22.16 0.37
CA THR A 51 7.43 -22.18 -0.99
C THR A 51 7.75 -20.88 -1.74
N LEU A 52 7.82 -20.98 -3.07
CA LEU A 52 7.86 -19.84 -3.99
C LEU A 52 6.51 -19.64 -4.70
N ASN A 53 5.48 -20.40 -4.31
CA ASN A 53 4.19 -20.41 -4.99
C ASN A 53 3.28 -19.26 -4.51
N ASN A 54 3.54 -18.04 -5.00
CA ASN A 54 2.72 -16.88 -4.71
C ASN A 54 1.32 -16.96 -5.32
N ARG A 55 1.12 -17.72 -6.40
CA ARG A 55 -0.23 -18.03 -6.93
C ARG A 55 -1.13 -18.65 -5.85
N LYS A 56 -0.62 -19.68 -5.17
CA LYS A 56 -1.35 -20.35 -4.10
C LYS A 56 -1.54 -19.44 -2.88
N GLN A 57 -0.53 -18.62 -2.57
CA GLN A 57 -0.58 -17.66 -1.46
C GLN A 57 -1.68 -16.62 -1.71
N ALA A 58 -1.68 -15.97 -2.88
CA ALA A 58 -2.69 -14.98 -3.26
C ALA A 58 -4.12 -15.57 -3.24
N TYR A 59 -4.30 -16.78 -3.80
CA TYR A 59 -5.59 -17.44 -3.75
C TYR A 59 -6.09 -17.69 -2.33
N LYS A 60 -5.21 -18.11 -1.41
CA LYS A 60 -5.57 -18.33 -0.01
C LYS A 60 -5.90 -17.03 0.72
N LEU A 61 -5.11 -15.98 0.47
CA LEU A 61 -5.39 -14.65 1.02
C LEU A 61 -6.74 -14.11 0.52
N MET A 62 -6.97 -14.17 -0.78
CA MET A 62 -8.26 -13.79 -1.39
C MET A 62 -9.43 -14.50 -0.70
N LYS A 63 -9.36 -15.84 -0.55
CA LYS A 63 -10.41 -16.63 0.13
C LYS A 63 -10.59 -16.24 1.58
N PHE A 64 -9.50 -15.95 2.29
CA PHE A 64 -9.54 -15.49 3.68
C PHE A 64 -10.24 -14.12 3.78
N MET A 65 -9.89 -13.18 2.92
CA MET A 65 -10.52 -11.86 2.90
C MET A 65 -12.00 -11.93 2.51
N ASP A 66 -12.35 -12.73 1.51
CA ASP A 66 -13.74 -12.98 1.10
C ASP A 66 -14.62 -13.55 2.23
N SER A 67 -14.02 -14.28 3.18
CA SER A 67 -14.76 -14.88 4.30
C SER A 67 -15.37 -13.86 5.26
N PHE A 68 -14.90 -12.63 5.26
CA PHE A 68 -15.45 -11.55 6.09
C PHE A 68 -16.69 -10.88 5.46
N ALA A 69 -16.94 -11.11 4.17
CA ALA A 69 -18.02 -10.46 3.41
C ALA A 69 -17.96 -8.91 3.46
N ILE A 70 -16.76 -8.34 3.58
CA ILE A 70 -16.47 -6.91 3.60
C ILE A 70 -15.71 -6.55 2.32
N PRO A 71 -16.08 -5.49 1.57
CA PRO A 71 -15.30 -5.02 0.44
C PRO A 71 -13.83 -4.79 0.83
N TYR A 72 -12.92 -5.25 0.00
CA TYR A 72 -11.51 -5.02 0.22
C TYR A 72 -10.77 -4.75 -1.08
N THR A 73 -9.65 -4.07 -0.94
CA THR A 73 -8.70 -3.83 -2.03
C THR A 73 -7.28 -3.96 -1.53
N LEU A 74 -6.32 -3.87 -2.46
CA LEU A 74 -4.90 -3.93 -2.12
C LEU A 74 -4.06 -3.06 -3.05
N VAL A 75 -2.86 -2.74 -2.62
CA VAL A 75 -1.72 -2.37 -3.44
C VAL A 75 -0.65 -3.44 -3.28
N PHE A 76 0.22 -3.61 -4.27
CA PHE A 76 1.33 -4.54 -4.17
C PHE A 76 2.49 -3.95 -3.38
N GLY A 77 3.19 -4.80 -2.62
CA GLY A 77 4.48 -4.53 -2.04
C GLY A 77 5.62 -5.21 -2.82
N ASN A 78 6.84 -5.02 -2.35
CA ASN A 78 8.01 -5.57 -3.02
C ASN A 78 8.16 -7.10 -2.83
N HIS A 79 7.59 -7.65 -1.76
CA HIS A 79 7.65 -9.08 -1.50
C HIS A 79 6.53 -9.91 -2.14
N ASP A 80 5.43 -9.30 -2.59
CA ASP A 80 4.32 -10.07 -3.17
C ASP A 80 4.74 -10.86 -4.43
N CYS A 81 5.74 -10.36 -5.17
CA CYS A 81 6.34 -10.99 -6.36
C CYS A 81 7.84 -11.19 -6.21
N GLU A 82 8.29 -11.80 -5.13
CA GLU A 82 9.70 -12.04 -4.87
C GLU A 82 10.36 -12.84 -5.99
N MET A 83 11.67 -12.68 -6.17
CA MET A 83 12.44 -13.36 -7.22
C MET A 83 12.28 -14.87 -7.16
N GLY A 84 11.96 -15.49 -8.28
CA GLY A 84 11.69 -16.92 -8.39
C GLY A 84 10.26 -17.32 -8.03
N SER A 85 9.37 -16.39 -7.70
CA SER A 85 7.94 -16.66 -7.50
C SER A 85 7.26 -17.12 -8.80
N THR A 86 6.12 -17.82 -8.65
CA THR A 86 5.42 -18.45 -9.78
C THR A 86 4.58 -17.48 -10.61
N CYS A 87 4.27 -16.31 -10.09
CA CYS A 87 3.45 -15.29 -10.75
C CYS A 87 4.09 -13.92 -10.64
N ASN A 88 3.94 -13.12 -11.69
CA ASN A 88 4.19 -11.68 -11.67
C ASN A 88 2.97 -10.92 -11.10
N LYS A 89 3.06 -9.58 -11.01
CA LYS A 89 1.99 -8.73 -10.48
C LYS A 89 0.70 -8.81 -11.30
N GLU A 90 0.81 -8.85 -12.62
CA GLU A 90 -0.33 -8.95 -13.54
C GLU A 90 -1.10 -10.26 -13.32
N GLU A 91 -0.39 -11.36 -13.17
CA GLU A 91 -1.01 -12.66 -12.90
C GLU A 91 -1.65 -12.71 -11.51
N LEU A 92 -1.02 -12.08 -10.48
CA LEU A 92 -1.61 -11.95 -9.15
C LEU A 92 -2.87 -11.09 -9.19
N ALA A 93 -2.86 -10.00 -9.95
CA ALA A 93 -4.02 -9.14 -10.17
C ALA A 93 -5.23 -9.94 -10.68
N GLN A 94 -5.00 -10.85 -11.66
CA GLN A 94 -6.07 -11.73 -12.17
C GLN A 94 -6.62 -12.68 -11.11
N ILE A 95 -5.84 -13.03 -10.09
CA ILE A 95 -6.31 -13.87 -8.99
C ILE A 95 -7.21 -13.04 -8.07
N TYR A 96 -6.74 -11.88 -7.62
CA TYR A 96 -7.48 -11.02 -6.70
C TYR A 96 -8.81 -10.54 -7.29
N LYS A 97 -8.86 -10.23 -8.59
CA LYS A 97 -10.11 -9.87 -9.32
C LYS A 97 -11.18 -10.95 -9.29
N LYS A 98 -10.85 -12.21 -8.97
CA LYS A 98 -11.82 -13.30 -8.80
C LYS A 98 -12.44 -13.32 -7.40
N GLY A 99 -11.93 -12.54 -6.46
CA GLY A 99 -12.50 -12.42 -5.13
C GLY A 99 -13.89 -11.80 -5.17
N LYS A 100 -14.82 -12.40 -4.45
CA LYS A 100 -16.23 -11.96 -4.42
C LYS A 100 -16.37 -10.53 -3.87
N TYR A 101 -15.56 -10.18 -2.91
CA TYR A 101 -15.57 -8.88 -2.23
C TYR A 101 -14.34 -8.02 -2.57
N CYS A 102 -13.49 -8.49 -3.47
CA CYS A 102 -12.32 -7.74 -3.92
C CYS A 102 -12.72 -6.71 -4.97
N ILE A 103 -12.43 -5.45 -4.69
CA ILE A 103 -12.70 -4.31 -5.61
C ILE A 103 -11.41 -3.78 -6.26
N PHE A 104 -10.37 -4.61 -6.28
CA PHE A 104 -9.11 -4.30 -6.95
C PHE A 104 -9.29 -4.23 -8.47
N THR A 105 -8.58 -3.29 -9.09
CA THR A 105 -8.42 -3.21 -10.55
C THR A 105 -6.94 -3.08 -10.92
N GLU A 106 -6.57 -3.56 -12.10
CA GLU A 106 -5.18 -3.47 -12.61
C GLU A 106 -4.75 -2.04 -12.91
N GLY A 107 -5.74 -1.16 -13.15
CA GLY A 107 -5.47 0.18 -13.63
C GLY A 107 -5.16 0.24 -15.13
N ARG A 108 -4.47 1.27 -15.55
CA ARG A 108 -4.07 1.51 -16.94
C ARG A 108 -2.76 0.79 -17.25
N LYS A 109 -2.71 0.07 -18.35
CA LYS A 109 -1.51 -0.69 -18.77
C LYS A 109 -0.34 0.19 -19.22
N GLU A 110 -0.64 1.44 -19.57
CA GLU A 110 0.35 2.42 -20.02
C GLU A 110 1.14 3.04 -18.87
N LEU A 111 0.65 2.87 -17.63
CA LEU A 111 1.30 3.39 -16.43
C LEU A 111 2.30 2.37 -15.88
N THR A 112 3.39 2.86 -15.35
CA THR A 112 4.34 2.07 -14.56
C THR A 112 3.62 1.39 -13.39
N GLY A 113 3.94 0.10 -13.16
CA GLY A 113 3.34 -0.69 -12.08
C GLY A 113 1.93 -1.22 -12.37
N VAL A 114 1.37 -1.96 -11.42
CA VAL A 114 0.09 -2.66 -11.52
C VAL A 114 -0.80 -2.32 -10.34
N GLY A 115 -2.01 -1.86 -10.60
CA GLY A 115 -2.94 -1.50 -9.55
C GLY A 115 -2.92 0.00 -9.22
N ASN A 116 -2.76 0.85 -10.24
CA ASN A 116 -2.94 2.29 -10.12
C ASN A 116 -4.39 2.64 -10.47
N PHE A 117 -5.23 2.92 -9.48
CA PHE A 117 -6.65 3.19 -9.69
C PHE A 117 -7.27 4.04 -8.57
N PHE A 118 -8.46 4.52 -8.84
CA PHE A 118 -9.28 5.25 -7.87
C PHE A 118 -10.49 4.41 -7.46
N ILE A 119 -10.83 4.48 -6.17
CA ILE A 119 -12.12 4.06 -5.64
C ILE A 119 -12.80 5.34 -5.16
N ASN A 120 -13.93 5.69 -5.76
CA ASN A 120 -14.68 6.87 -5.35
C ASN A 120 -15.78 6.45 -4.37
N LEU A 121 -15.71 6.94 -3.14
CA LEU A 121 -16.84 6.88 -2.23
C LEU A 121 -17.82 7.99 -2.63
N THR A 122 -19.04 7.62 -2.97
CA THR A 122 -20.06 8.54 -3.49
C THR A 122 -21.23 8.67 -2.53
N SER A 123 -21.95 9.79 -2.61
CA SER A 123 -23.27 9.95 -2.01
C SER A 123 -24.31 9.14 -2.78
N SER A 124 -25.55 9.13 -2.27
CA SER A 124 -26.72 8.56 -2.98
C SER A 124 -26.98 9.22 -4.33
N ASP A 125 -26.55 10.48 -4.50
CA ASP A 125 -26.70 11.26 -5.74
C ASP A 125 -25.47 11.14 -6.67
N GLU A 126 -24.65 10.11 -6.46
CA GLU A 126 -23.44 9.79 -7.22
C GLU A 126 -22.31 10.86 -7.16
N ASN A 127 -22.45 11.88 -6.29
CA ASN A 127 -21.39 12.85 -6.10
C ASN A 127 -20.20 12.19 -5.36
N VAL A 128 -18.98 12.41 -5.86
CA VAL A 128 -17.77 11.91 -5.21
C VAL A 128 -17.52 12.68 -3.92
N LEU A 129 -17.53 11.96 -2.80
CA LEU A 129 -17.28 12.50 -1.47
C LEU A 129 -15.82 12.34 -1.04
N LEU A 130 -15.25 11.18 -1.30
CA LEU A 130 -13.89 10.84 -0.88
C LEU A 130 -13.25 9.86 -1.89
N PRO A 131 -12.34 10.32 -2.75
CA PRO A 131 -11.55 9.42 -3.58
C PRO A 131 -10.46 8.74 -2.75
N LEU A 132 -10.33 7.44 -2.92
CA LEU A 132 -9.23 6.62 -2.43
C LEU A 132 -8.33 6.31 -3.60
N VAL A 133 -7.07 6.69 -3.51
CA VAL A 133 -6.07 6.55 -4.57
C VAL A 133 -5.17 5.36 -4.24
N MET A 134 -5.20 4.33 -5.07
CA MET A 134 -4.30 3.19 -4.99
C MET A 134 -3.14 3.41 -5.96
N LEU A 135 -1.90 3.31 -5.46
CA LEU A 135 -0.69 3.48 -6.26
C LEU A 135 0.27 2.32 -6.02
N ASP A 136 0.75 1.71 -7.09
CA ASP A 136 1.87 0.78 -7.00
C ASP A 136 3.17 1.56 -6.81
N SER A 137 3.82 1.40 -5.68
CA SER A 137 5.15 1.99 -5.42
C SER A 137 6.29 1.17 -6.01
N ASN A 138 5.95 0.21 -6.87
CA ASN A 138 6.84 -0.71 -7.56
C ASN A 138 7.58 -1.68 -6.60
N MET A 139 8.75 -2.15 -6.95
CA MET A 139 9.51 -3.11 -6.13
C MET A 139 10.94 -2.64 -5.93
N TYR A 140 11.77 -2.82 -6.95
CA TYR A 140 13.19 -2.50 -6.97
C TYR A 140 13.51 -1.70 -8.22
N GLY A 141 14.44 -0.77 -8.13
CA GLY A 141 14.91 -0.01 -9.28
C GLY A 141 15.63 -0.88 -10.32
N GLU A 142 16.06 -0.27 -11.43
CA GLU A 142 16.78 -0.96 -12.49
C GLU A 142 18.01 -1.71 -11.96
N GLY A 143 18.13 -3.01 -12.31
CA GLY A 143 19.16 -3.90 -11.78
C GLY A 143 18.79 -4.65 -10.50
N GLY A 144 17.59 -4.41 -9.96
CA GLY A 144 17.06 -5.12 -8.81
C GLY A 144 17.65 -4.69 -7.46
N TRP A 145 17.24 -5.36 -6.40
CA TRP A 145 17.58 -5.03 -5.02
C TRP A 145 19.08 -4.89 -4.73
N PHE A 146 19.91 -5.76 -5.32
CA PHE A 146 21.36 -5.74 -5.09
C PHE A 146 22.07 -4.50 -5.61
N TYR A 147 21.55 -3.89 -6.70
CA TYR A 147 22.20 -2.77 -7.39
C TYR A 147 21.53 -1.43 -7.12
N SER A 148 20.22 -1.38 -7.09
CA SER A 148 19.46 -0.13 -7.09
C SER A 148 18.70 0.14 -5.80
N GLY A 149 18.38 -0.89 -5.00
CA GLY A 149 17.50 -0.76 -3.83
C GLY A 149 16.03 -0.61 -4.23
N PHE A 150 15.22 -0.06 -3.32
CA PHE A 150 13.78 0.12 -3.53
C PHE A 150 13.47 1.16 -4.61
N ASP A 151 12.40 0.91 -5.35
CA ASP A 151 11.85 1.82 -6.35
C ASP A 151 10.88 2.84 -5.70
N ARG A 152 10.11 3.56 -6.50
CA ARG A 152 9.22 4.64 -6.07
C ARG A 152 7.95 4.68 -6.92
N ILE A 153 7.04 5.59 -6.60
CA ILE A 153 5.97 6.01 -7.50
C ILE A 153 6.59 6.86 -8.61
N HIS A 154 6.46 6.44 -9.87
CA HIS A 154 7.06 7.08 -11.04
C HIS A 154 6.28 8.30 -11.52
N ASP A 155 6.93 9.17 -12.30
CA ASP A 155 6.37 10.44 -12.71
C ASP A 155 5.12 10.30 -13.58
N ASP A 156 5.01 9.26 -14.40
CA ASP A 156 3.81 8.94 -15.18
C ASP A 156 2.60 8.62 -14.29
N GLN A 157 2.82 7.87 -13.20
CA GLN A 157 1.80 7.59 -12.19
C GLN A 157 1.39 8.87 -11.45
N VAL A 158 2.37 9.72 -11.11
CA VAL A 158 2.13 11.00 -10.44
C VAL A 158 1.31 11.93 -11.34
N GLU A 159 1.70 12.10 -12.59
CA GLU A 159 0.99 12.95 -13.54
C GLU A 159 -0.46 12.49 -13.73
N TRP A 160 -0.65 11.18 -13.96
CA TRP A 160 -1.98 10.60 -14.07
C TRP A 160 -2.84 10.86 -12.82
N CYS A 161 -2.26 10.65 -11.64
CA CYS A 161 -2.94 10.85 -10.37
C CYS A 161 -3.37 12.31 -10.19
N MET A 162 -2.43 13.25 -10.38
CA MET A 162 -2.69 14.68 -10.20
C MET A 162 -3.71 15.20 -11.22
N ASN A 163 -3.65 14.75 -12.48
CA ASN A 163 -4.64 15.10 -13.50
C ASN A 163 -6.05 14.65 -13.08
N ARG A 164 -6.20 13.42 -12.59
CA ARG A 164 -7.49 12.92 -12.11
C ARG A 164 -8.00 13.69 -10.89
N LEU A 165 -7.12 14.02 -9.93
CA LEU A 165 -7.49 14.84 -8.77
C LEU A 165 -7.90 16.26 -9.16
N ASN A 166 -7.21 16.86 -10.15
CA ASN A 166 -7.60 18.16 -10.68
C ASN A 166 -8.99 18.15 -11.33
N ASP A 167 -9.35 17.10 -12.05
CA ASP A 167 -10.69 16.95 -12.60
C ASP A 167 -11.77 16.83 -11.52
N LEU A 168 -11.50 16.05 -10.47
CA LEU A 168 -12.39 15.97 -9.31
C LEU A 168 -12.53 17.31 -8.60
N LYS A 169 -11.44 18.06 -8.46
CA LYS A 169 -11.42 19.39 -7.83
C LYS A 169 -12.21 20.43 -8.62
N LYS A 170 -12.28 20.32 -9.95
CA LYS A 170 -13.16 21.18 -10.78
C LYS A 170 -14.64 20.97 -10.46
N CYS A 171 -15.03 19.72 -10.17
CA CYS A 171 -16.41 19.37 -9.81
C CYS A 171 -16.73 19.68 -8.34
N ASN A 172 -15.75 19.49 -7.45
CA ASN A 172 -15.88 19.76 -6.01
C ASN A 172 -14.56 20.39 -5.50
N PRO A 173 -14.50 21.73 -5.36
CA PRO A 173 -13.28 22.44 -4.94
C PRO A 173 -12.78 22.04 -3.55
N ASP A 174 -13.64 21.57 -2.65
CA ASP A 174 -13.32 21.17 -1.30
C ASP A 174 -13.03 19.67 -1.15
N ILE A 175 -12.95 18.93 -2.26
CA ILE A 175 -12.73 17.50 -2.25
C ILE A 175 -11.40 17.16 -1.57
N LYS A 176 -11.42 16.07 -0.78
CA LYS A 176 -10.25 15.54 -0.10
C LYS A 176 -10.08 14.08 -0.49
N ALA A 177 -8.83 13.61 -0.57
CA ALA A 177 -8.51 12.25 -0.97
C ALA A 177 -7.59 11.56 0.05
N MET A 178 -7.62 10.23 0.05
CA MET A 178 -6.66 9.38 0.74
C MET A 178 -5.82 8.63 -0.29
N ALA A 179 -4.51 8.53 -0.06
CA ALA A 179 -3.61 7.76 -0.92
C ALA A 179 -3.05 6.55 -0.16
N PHE A 180 -2.97 5.42 -0.86
CA PHE A 180 -2.50 4.14 -0.35
C PHE A 180 -1.43 3.60 -1.31
N PHE A 181 -0.28 3.26 -0.75
CA PHE A 181 0.87 2.69 -1.46
C PHE A 181 1.67 1.84 -0.48
N HIS A 182 2.73 1.17 -0.92
CA HIS A 182 3.49 0.31 -0.03
C HIS A 182 4.74 1.00 0.52
N MET A 183 5.66 1.42 -0.33
CA MET A 183 6.92 2.02 0.11
C MET A 183 6.77 3.50 0.45
N PRO A 184 7.24 3.94 1.65
CA PRO A 184 7.15 5.33 2.06
C PRO A 184 8.02 6.24 1.18
N PRO A 185 7.55 7.44 0.80
CA PRO A 185 8.39 8.45 0.19
C PRO A 185 9.42 9.00 1.17
N ALA A 186 10.51 9.54 0.64
CA ALA A 186 11.64 10.03 1.45
C ALA A 186 11.23 11.10 2.48
N GLU A 187 10.21 11.87 2.17
CA GLU A 187 9.66 12.93 3.01
C GLU A 187 9.08 12.41 4.33
N PHE A 188 8.70 11.14 4.42
CA PHE A 188 8.25 10.53 5.69
C PHE A 188 9.40 10.45 6.70
N LYS A 189 10.60 10.10 6.25
CA LYS A 189 11.81 10.14 7.07
C LYS A 189 12.18 11.56 7.50
N GLU A 190 12.05 12.50 6.57
CA GLU A 190 12.31 13.92 6.85
C GLU A 190 11.28 14.48 7.86
N ALA A 191 10.00 14.14 7.72
CA ALA A 191 8.96 14.52 8.69
C ALA A 191 9.28 13.97 10.09
N TYR A 192 9.70 12.71 10.19
CA TYR A 192 10.12 12.12 11.47
C TYR A 192 11.30 12.87 12.08
N ARG A 193 12.33 13.17 11.27
CA ARG A 193 13.50 13.94 11.73
C ARG A 193 13.10 15.32 12.24
N LYS A 194 12.25 16.05 11.52
CA LYS A 194 11.71 17.34 11.94
C LYS A 194 10.96 17.25 13.25
N MET A 195 10.07 16.25 13.39
CA MET A 195 9.36 16.01 14.64
C MET A 195 10.32 15.84 15.84
N LYS A 196 11.38 15.03 15.68
CA LYS A 196 12.38 14.81 16.75
C LYS A 196 13.13 16.08 17.14
N LEU A 197 13.34 16.99 16.20
CA LEU A 197 13.98 18.29 16.43
C LEU A 197 13.02 19.34 16.99
N GLY A 198 11.76 19.01 17.20
CA GLY A 198 10.74 19.93 17.71
C GLY A 198 10.28 20.97 16.69
N ASP A 199 10.47 20.70 15.39
CA ASP A 199 9.99 21.57 14.30
C ASP A 199 8.46 21.60 14.31
N LYS A 200 7.90 22.80 14.42
CA LYS A 200 6.45 23.03 14.52
C LYS A 200 5.69 22.75 13.21
N SER A 201 6.39 22.54 12.09
CA SER A 201 5.78 22.14 10.82
C SER A 201 5.30 20.68 10.83
N VAL A 202 5.73 19.88 11.81
CA VAL A 202 5.33 18.48 11.96
C VAL A 202 4.78 18.24 13.36
N LEU A 203 3.56 17.69 13.43
CA LEU A 203 2.94 17.32 14.70
C LEU A 203 2.87 15.80 14.84
N TYR A 204 3.31 15.31 15.98
CA TYR A 204 3.11 13.92 16.37
C TYR A 204 1.63 13.66 16.70
N GLN A 205 1.09 12.58 16.15
CA GLN A 205 -0.26 12.10 16.47
C GLN A 205 -0.19 10.88 17.40
N HIS A 206 0.40 9.80 16.93
CA HIS A 206 0.58 8.58 17.74
C HIS A 206 1.57 7.62 17.08
N GLY A 207 1.84 6.49 17.76
CA GLY A 207 2.70 5.43 17.27
C GLY A 207 4.17 5.65 17.59
N SER A 208 5.03 4.84 17.01
CA SER A 208 6.47 4.87 17.25
C SER A 208 7.26 4.36 16.05
N ILE A 209 8.54 4.70 16.02
CA ILE A 209 9.54 4.05 15.18
C ILE A 209 10.25 3.04 16.06
N ALA A 210 10.12 1.75 15.72
CA ALA A 210 10.75 0.65 16.45
C ALA A 210 11.73 -0.16 15.57
N GLU A 211 11.90 0.21 14.30
CA GLU A 211 12.95 -0.34 13.45
C GLU A 211 14.33 -0.01 14.00
N LYS A 212 15.25 -0.98 13.88
CA LYS A 212 16.61 -0.83 14.39
C LYS A 212 17.29 0.37 13.75
N ASN A 213 17.91 1.23 14.58
CA ASN A 213 18.55 2.48 14.17
C ASN A 213 17.60 3.48 13.50
N GLU A 214 16.30 3.44 13.82
CA GLU A 214 15.29 4.30 13.20
C GLU A 214 15.32 4.22 11.67
N HIS A 215 15.44 3.00 11.16
CA HIS A 215 15.52 2.75 9.73
C HIS A 215 14.19 3.06 9.03
N PHE A 216 14.31 3.62 7.82
CA PHE A 216 13.22 3.79 6.87
C PHE A 216 13.60 3.14 5.55
N GLY A 217 12.74 2.26 5.06
CA GLY A 217 12.87 1.59 3.76
C GLY A 217 12.47 2.48 2.59
N ILE A 218 13.06 3.65 2.50
CA ILE A 218 12.78 4.60 1.42
C ILE A 218 13.60 4.29 0.17
N SER A 219 13.07 4.71 -0.99
CA SER A 219 13.81 4.69 -2.24
C SER A 219 15.08 5.53 -2.16
N LYS A 220 16.11 5.12 -2.91
CA LYS A 220 17.30 5.95 -3.18
C LYS A 220 17.07 6.94 -4.32
N PHE A 221 16.01 6.75 -5.09
CA PHE A 221 15.65 7.62 -6.21
C PHE A 221 14.77 8.76 -5.71
N GLU A 222 15.00 9.95 -6.21
CA GLU A 222 14.13 11.08 -5.95
C GLU A 222 12.75 10.82 -6.56
N GLY A 223 11.69 11.02 -5.76
CA GLY A 223 10.31 10.92 -6.17
C GLY A 223 9.60 12.27 -6.11
N THR A 224 8.69 12.51 -7.02
CA THR A 224 7.93 13.79 -7.07
C THR A 224 6.55 13.70 -6.41
N PHE A 225 6.09 12.48 -6.06
CA PHE A 225 4.73 12.24 -5.61
C PHE A 225 4.32 13.09 -4.41
N PHE A 226 5.12 13.10 -3.34
CA PHE A 226 4.76 13.83 -2.11
C PHE A 226 4.62 15.33 -2.38
N ASN A 227 5.61 15.94 -3.03
CA ASN A 227 5.61 17.36 -3.32
C ASN A 227 4.45 17.75 -4.25
N LYS A 228 4.19 16.96 -5.28
CA LYS A 228 3.04 17.17 -6.18
C LYS A 228 1.69 17.01 -5.48
N ALA A 229 1.57 16.07 -4.54
CA ALA A 229 0.37 15.92 -3.74
C ALA A 229 0.13 17.12 -2.80
N VAL A 230 1.19 17.65 -2.19
CA VAL A 230 1.13 18.86 -1.36
C VAL A 230 0.73 20.08 -2.21
N GLU A 231 1.38 20.29 -3.36
CA GLU A 231 1.05 21.39 -4.30
C GLU A 231 -0.42 21.30 -4.77
N ASN A 232 -0.90 20.11 -5.11
CA ASN A 232 -2.26 19.87 -5.54
C ASN A 232 -3.30 20.15 -4.43
N GLY A 233 -2.95 19.77 -3.21
CA GLY A 233 -3.70 20.02 -1.99
C GLY A 233 -4.96 19.17 -1.79
N VAL A 234 -5.25 18.19 -2.65
CA VAL A 234 -6.42 17.30 -2.53
C VAL A 234 -6.11 16.10 -1.63
N ILE A 235 -4.95 15.46 -1.77
CA ILE A 235 -4.55 14.35 -0.90
C ILE A 235 -4.24 14.90 0.50
N LYS A 236 -5.01 14.45 1.48
CA LYS A 236 -4.87 14.87 2.90
C LYS A 236 -4.33 13.77 3.79
N TRP A 237 -4.42 12.53 3.37
CA TRP A 237 -3.95 11.37 4.13
C TRP A 237 -3.19 10.43 3.21
N MET A 238 -2.06 9.95 3.69
CA MET A 238 -1.22 8.96 3.02
C MET A 238 -0.98 7.79 3.95
N PHE A 239 -1.14 6.58 3.43
CA PHE A 239 -0.96 5.33 4.17
C PHE A 239 0.00 4.43 3.42
N CYS A 240 1.03 3.97 4.10
CA CYS A 240 2.01 3.04 3.55
C CYS A 240 2.28 1.88 4.52
N GLY A 241 3.08 0.93 4.07
CA GLY A 241 3.62 -0.19 4.84
C GLY A 241 5.13 -0.21 4.78
N HIS A 242 5.70 -1.39 4.49
CA HIS A 242 7.11 -1.65 4.24
C HIS A 242 8.00 -1.68 5.48
N ASP A 243 7.86 -0.73 6.39
CA ASP A 243 8.63 -0.66 7.63
C ASP A 243 7.87 -1.36 8.75
N HIS A 244 8.19 -2.63 9.04
CA HIS A 244 7.36 -3.55 9.84
C HIS A 244 7.09 -3.10 11.27
N LEU A 245 8.01 -2.39 11.89
CA LEU A 245 7.92 -1.97 13.29
C LEU A 245 7.63 -0.47 13.43
N ASN A 246 7.35 0.22 12.32
CA ASN A 246 7.02 1.62 12.32
C ASN A 246 5.50 1.80 12.27
N THR A 247 4.93 2.36 13.34
CA THR A 247 3.47 2.60 13.47
C THR A 247 3.17 4.09 13.58
N LEU A 248 4.11 4.93 13.17
CA LEU A 248 4.09 6.37 13.36
C LEU A 248 3.01 7.04 12.50
N SER A 249 2.29 7.98 13.12
CA SER A 249 1.39 8.90 12.45
C SER A 249 1.78 10.34 12.77
N LEU A 250 1.98 11.13 11.73
CA LEU A 250 2.39 12.53 11.81
C LEU A 250 1.42 13.40 11.02
N ILE A 251 1.25 14.66 11.44
CA ILE A 251 0.64 15.71 10.63
C ILE A 251 1.75 16.60 10.12
N PHE A 252 1.88 16.70 8.82
CA PHE A 252 2.76 17.66 8.13
C PHE A 252 1.92 18.89 7.76
N LYS A 253 2.36 20.08 8.19
CA LYS A 253 1.66 21.35 7.99
C LYS A 253 2.25 22.11 6.81
#